data_bfe74608bad7ed2872e74f587b6f36d2
#
_entry.id   bfe74608bad7ed2872e74f587b6f36d2
#
_cell.length_a   1.000
_cell.length_b   1.000
_cell.length_c   1.000
_cell.angle_alpha   90.00
_cell.angle_beta   90.00
_cell.angle_gamma   90.00
#
_symmetry.space_group_name_H-M   'P 1'
#
loop_
_entity.id
_entity.type
_entity.pdbx_description
1 polymer ?
#
loop_
_entity_poly.entity_id
_entity_poly.type
_entity_poly.pdbx_seq_one_letter_code
_entity_poly.pdbx_strand_id
1 'polypeptide(L)'
;ATNEKKATILELNCETDFVAKNTDFMTLGNKIASDILNNEIQDNDIEKINKEEISNYILKLGENITIKQFQTIHTNNELASYIHSNGKIGVIVTFSNIIDLEIGKNIAMHIAATNPTYIKPEDVKEDDIKNEKEIIQKQSQSEGKPDNVIEKIIEGRLNKFYKEICLNEQAYIKDDKQSIKQILPKNTNITSFIRFSLV
;
A
#
# COMPACT_ATOMS: atom_id res chain seq x y z
N ALA A 1 3.83 11.30 7.31
CA ALA A 1 4.98 12.22 7.34
C ALA A 1 6.08 11.69 6.43
N THR A 2 6.79 12.58 5.75
CA THR A 2 7.88 12.22 4.84
C THR A 2 9.03 13.23 4.96
N ASN A 3 10.24 12.76 4.76
CA ASN A 3 11.40 13.56 4.41
C ASN A 3 12.09 12.93 3.19
N GLU A 4 13.29 13.42 2.79
CA GLU A 4 13.97 12.95 1.59
C GLU A 4 14.26 11.44 1.56
N LYS A 5 14.49 10.82 2.72
CA LYS A 5 14.98 9.43 2.85
C LYS A 5 14.10 8.52 3.69
N LYS A 6 13.08 9.08 4.33
CA LYS A 6 12.19 8.33 5.24
C LYS A 6 10.75 8.76 5.04
N ALA A 7 9.84 7.82 5.24
CA ALA A 7 8.42 8.11 5.30
C ALA A 7 7.75 7.24 6.36
N THR A 8 6.85 7.85 7.12
CA THR A 8 6.02 7.16 8.11
C THR A 8 4.57 7.25 7.69
N ILE A 9 3.90 6.11 7.68
CA ILE A 9 2.45 6.00 7.58
C ILE A 9 1.89 5.60 8.94
N LEU A 10 0.82 6.24 9.36
CA LEU A 10 0.17 6.05 10.66
C LEU A 10 -1.32 5.80 10.44
N GLU A 11 -1.87 4.82 11.14
CA GLU A 11 -3.29 4.61 11.30
C GLU A 11 -3.71 5.08 12.69
N LEU A 12 -4.45 6.20 12.72
CA LEU A 12 -5.03 6.79 13.92
C LEU A 12 -6.54 6.66 13.85
N ASN A 13 -7.15 6.04 14.87
CA ASN A 13 -8.57 5.75 14.92
C ASN A 13 -9.28 6.62 15.93
N CYS A 14 -10.53 7.00 15.61
CA CYS A 14 -11.52 7.63 16.48
C CYS A 14 -12.86 6.91 16.29
N GLU A 15 -13.91 7.33 17.03
CA GLU A 15 -15.19 6.61 17.04
C GLU A 15 -16.11 7.04 15.89
N THR A 16 -16.05 8.30 15.46
CA THR A 16 -16.94 8.82 14.41
C THR A 16 -16.19 9.44 13.24
N ASP A 17 -16.84 9.49 12.09
CA ASP A 17 -16.33 10.18 10.91
C ASP A 17 -16.37 11.72 11.04
N PHE A 18 -17.12 12.26 11.98
CA PHE A 18 -17.10 13.68 12.32
C PHE A 18 -15.76 14.07 12.93
N VAL A 19 -15.29 13.31 13.94
CA VAL A 19 -13.97 13.54 14.54
C VAL A 19 -12.86 13.21 13.56
N ALA A 20 -12.98 12.17 12.75
CA ALA A 20 -11.98 11.86 11.72
C ALA A 20 -11.75 13.00 10.71
N LYS A 21 -12.75 13.85 10.46
CA LYS A 21 -12.68 15.02 9.59
C LYS A 21 -12.31 16.31 10.34
N ASN A 22 -12.22 16.27 11.66
CA ASN A 22 -11.89 17.43 12.49
C ASN A 22 -10.42 17.84 12.30
N THR A 23 -10.19 19.13 12.17
CA THR A 23 -8.83 19.70 11.98
C THR A 23 -7.89 19.36 13.13
N ASP A 24 -8.39 19.34 14.36
CA ASP A 24 -7.58 18.99 15.53
C ASP A 24 -7.13 17.53 15.48
N PHE A 25 -8.03 16.61 15.10
CA PHE A 25 -7.68 15.18 14.92
C PHE A 25 -6.62 14.99 13.82
N MET A 26 -6.78 15.67 12.70
CA MET A 26 -5.81 15.62 11.60
C MET A 26 -4.45 16.21 12.02
N THR A 27 -4.46 17.30 12.80
CA THR A 27 -3.25 17.92 13.34
C THR A 27 -2.52 16.97 14.29
N LEU A 28 -3.23 16.30 15.19
CA LEU A 28 -2.70 15.27 16.07
C LEU A 28 -2.04 14.14 15.28
N GLY A 29 -2.75 13.60 14.29
CA GLY A 29 -2.22 12.50 13.45
C GLY A 29 -0.94 12.89 12.71
N ASN A 30 -0.92 14.08 12.12
CA ASN A 30 0.27 14.59 11.43
C ASN A 30 1.44 14.80 12.39
N LYS A 31 1.18 15.31 13.59
CA LYS A 31 2.20 15.50 14.62
C LYS A 31 2.79 14.17 15.07
N ILE A 32 1.94 13.20 15.43
CA ILE A 32 2.39 11.86 15.85
C ILE A 32 3.22 11.21 14.74
N ALA A 33 2.77 11.25 13.48
CA ALA A 33 3.51 10.68 12.36
C ALA A 33 4.88 11.36 12.18
N SER A 34 4.98 12.68 12.42
CA SER A 34 6.24 13.41 12.36
C SER A 34 7.16 13.07 13.55
N ASP A 35 6.60 12.89 14.73
CA ASP A 35 7.36 12.49 15.91
C ASP A 35 7.94 11.07 15.75
N ILE A 36 7.17 10.14 15.20
CA ILE A 36 7.64 8.79 14.86
C ILE A 36 8.80 8.87 13.87
N LEU A 37 8.63 9.65 12.79
CA LEU A 37 9.65 9.81 11.74
C LEU A 37 10.96 10.38 12.28
N ASN A 38 10.88 11.41 13.14
CA ASN A 38 12.04 12.15 13.63
C ASN A 38 12.77 11.44 14.76
N ASN A 39 12.06 10.72 15.63
CA ASN A 39 12.61 10.05 16.80
C ASN A 39 12.93 8.56 16.55
N GLU A 40 12.74 8.06 15.32
CA GLU A 40 13.00 6.67 14.95
C GLU A 40 12.32 5.64 15.88
N ILE A 41 11.07 5.94 16.26
CA ILE A 41 10.29 5.11 17.18
C ILE A 41 10.00 3.77 16.50
N GLN A 42 10.23 2.68 17.25
CA GLN A 42 9.98 1.32 16.77
C GLN A 42 8.52 0.91 17.01
N ASP A 43 8.02 -0.02 16.21
CA ASP A 43 6.63 -0.49 16.29
C ASP A 43 6.22 -0.98 17.69
N ASN A 44 7.17 -1.52 18.47
CA ASN A 44 6.93 -2.01 19.81
C ASN A 44 6.76 -0.91 20.87
N ASP A 45 7.04 0.34 20.54
CA ASP A 45 6.95 1.48 21.47
C ASP A 45 5.67 2.31 21.29
N ILE A 46 4.72 1.80 20.56
CA ILE A 46 3.46 2.49 20.16
C ILE A 46 2.70 3.08 21.38
N GLU A 47 2.72 2.37 22.51
CA GLU A 47 2.02 2.80 23.72
C GLU A 47 2.69 4.00 24.41
N LYS A 48 3.94 4.29 24.09
CA LYS A 48 4.71 5.38 24.70
C LYS A 48 4.60 6.68 23.91
N ILE A 49 4.14 6.59 22.65
CA ILE A 49 4.12 7.71 21.73
C ILE A 49 3.03 8.70 22.14
N ASN A 50 3.44 9.91 22.55
CA ASN A 50 2.56 11.06 22.77
C ASN A 50 1.31 10.75 23.63
N LYS A 51 1.44 9.85 24.64
CA LYS A 51 0.33 9.39 25.47
C LYS A 51 -0.42 10.54 26.17
N GLU A 52 0.31 11.48 26.72
CA GLU A 52 -0.27 12.66 27.39
C GLU A 52 -1.02 13.55 26.39
N GLU A 53 -0.44 13.76 25.21
CA GLU A 53 -1.05 14.56 24.16
C GLU A 53 -2.32 13.91 23.61
N ILE A 54 -2.30 12.61 23.33
CA ILE A 54 -3.49 11.85 22.90
C ILE A 54 -4.59 11.99 23.94
N SER A 55 -4.27 11.87 25.24
CA SER A 55 -5.24 12.04 26.34
C SER A 55 -5.85 13.44 26.34
N ASN A 56 -5.08 14.49 26.08
CA ASN A 56 -5.58 15.86 25.97
C ASN A 56 -6.54 16.04 24.79
N TYR A 57 -6.26 15.41 23.66
CA TYR A 57 -7.16 15.44 22.49
C TYR A 57 -8.42 14.60 22.70
N ILE A 58 -8.36 13.47 23.40
CA ILE A 58 -9.54 12.71 23.83
C ILE A 58 -10.47 13.60 24.68
N LEU A 59 -9.93 14.32 25.65
CA LEU A 59 -10.73 15.24 26.48
C LEU A 59 -11.32 16.38 25.64
N LYS A 60 -10.60 16.90 24.68
CA LYS A 60 -11.02 18.02 23.81
C LYS A 60 -12.10 17.59 22.81
N LEU A 61 -11.94 16.43 22.19
CA LEU A 61 -12.80 15.95 21.12
C LEU A 61 -13.96 15.09 21.62
N GLY A 62 -13.88 14.59 22.85
CA GLY A 62 -14.93 13.79 23.48
C GLY A 62 -15.05 12.35 22.97
N GLU A 63 -14.07 11.88 22.21
CA GLU A 63 -14.02 10.52 21.66
C GLU A 63 -12.70 9.84 21.99
N ASN A 64 -12.72 8.51 22.07
CA ASN A 64 -11.51 7.72 22.22
C ASN A 64 -10.66 7.80 20.94
N ILE A 65 -9.35 8.02 21.12
CA ILE A 65 -8.37 8.10 20.04
C ILE A 65 -7.28 7.07 20.30
N THR A 66 -6.98 6.22 19.29
CA THR A 66 -5.99 5.17 19.43
C THR A 66 -5.08 5.11 18.20
N ILE A 67 -3.79 4.88 18.43
CA ILE A 67 -2.87 4.48 17.38
C ILE A 67 -3.08 3.00 17.14
N LYS A 68 -3.55 2.63 15.94
CA LYS A 68 -3.76 1.23 15.58
C LYS A 68 -2.47 0.57 15.14
N GLN A 69 -1.76 1.22 14.24
CA GLN A 69 -0.47 0.79 13.71
C GLN A 69 0.25 1.94 13.02
N PHE A 70 1.54 1.78 12.85
CA PHE A 70 2.34 2.63 11.97
C PHE A 70 3.46 1.83 11.35
N GLN A 71 4.02 2.34 10.28
CA GLN A 71 5.20 1.77 9.66
C GLN A 71 6.06 2.88 9.08
N THR A 72 7.38 2.76 9.30
CA THR A 72 8.38 3.67 8.73
C THR A 72 9.20 2.92 7.69
N ILE A 73 9.35 3.53 6.53
CA ILE A 73 10.24 3.03 5.47
C ILE A 73 11.44 3.96 5.34
N HIS A 74 12.61 3.36 5.16
CA HIS A 74 13.86 4.04 4.89
C HIS A 74 14.29 3.71 3.46
N THR A 75 14.78 4.70 2.74
CA THR A 75 15.34 4.51 1.41
C THR A 75 16.57 5.38 1.21
N ASN A 76 17.52 4.88 0.42
CA ASN A 76 18.65 5.69 -0.04
C ASN A 76 18.34 6.45 -1.34
N ASN A 77 17.18 6.16 -1.93
CA ASN A 77 16.73 6.68 -3.22
C ASN A 77 15.44 7.49 -3.06
N GLU A 78 14.66 7.58 -4.11
CA GLU A 78 13.42 8.36 -4.13
C GLU A 78 12.25 7.62 -3.47
N LEU A 79 11.32 8.38 -2.94
CA LEU A 79 10.04 7.91 -2.45
C LEU A 79 8.90 8.84 -2.88
N ALA A 80 7.71 8.29 -2.96
CA ALA A 80 6.48 9.05 -3.12
C ALA A 80 5.42 8.57 -2.14
N SER A 81 4.50 9.45 -1.78
CA SER A 81 3.38 9.13 -0.91
C SER A 81 2.07 9.67 -1.46
N TYR A 82 0.99 9.02 -1.08
CA TYR A 82 -0.35 9.43 -1.43
C TYR A 82 -1.31 9.14 -0.27
N ILE A 83 -2.12 10.13 0.08
CA ILE A 83 -3.26 9.96 0.98
C ILE A 83 -4.52 10.24 0.17
N HIS A 84 -5.44 9.28 0.18
CA HIS A 84 -6.72 9.45 -0.52
C HIS A 84 -7.57 10.54 0.15
N SER A 85 -8.40 11.22 -0.63
CA SER A 85 -9.15 12.41 -0.20
C SER A 85 -10.04 12.20 1.03
N ASN A 86 -10.48 10.96 1.28
CA ASN A 86 -11.26 10.62 2.48
C ASN A 86 -10.39 10.33 3.73
N GLY A 87 -9.05 10.39 3.61
CA GLY A 87 -8.11 10.07 4.69
C GLY A 87 -8.03 8.59 5.08
N LYS A 88 -8.77 7.70 4.40
CA LYS A 88 -8.88 6.28 4.79
C LYS A 88 -7.87 5.36 4.11
N ILE A 89 -7.18 5.82 3.08
CA ILE A 89 -6.16 5.03 2.39
C ILE A 89 -4.90 5.88 2.30
N GLY A 90 -3.80 5.30 2.75
CA GLY A 90 -2.48 5.89 2.64
C GLY A 90 -1.51 4.92 1.97
N VAL A 91 -0.61 5.46 1.16
CA VAL A 91 0.43 4.70 0.44
C VAL A 91 1.76 5.42 0.54
N ILE A 92 2.81 4.64 0.74
CA ILE A 92 4.20 5.03 0.53
C ILE A 92 4.77 4.06 -0.49
N VAL A 93 5.52 4.57 -1.47
CA VAL A 93 6.23 3.75 -2.46
C VAL A 93 7.66 4.26 -2.63
N THR A 94 8.62 3.35 -2.76
CA THR A 94 10.04 3.65 -2.94
C THR A 94 10.54 3.14 -4.28
N PHE A 95 11.54 3.84 -4.82
CA PHE A 95 12.09 3.58 -6.14
C PHE A 95 13.61 3.38 -6.06
N SER A 96 14.17 2.65 -7.02
CA SER A 96 15.62 2.38 -7.09
C SER A 96 16.43 3.56 -7.65
N ASN A 97 15.75 4.55 -8.23
CA ASN A 97 16.38 5.69 -8.89
C ASN A 97 15.47 6.92 -8.82
N ILE A 98 15.99 8.06 -9.28
CA ILE A 98 15.23 9.31 -9.39
C ILE A 98 14.01 9.09 -10.28
N ILE A 99 12.86 9.58 -9.82
CA ILE A 99 11.60 9.55 -10.54
C ILE A 99 10.96 10.94 -10.53
N ASP A 100 10.25 11.26 -11.60
CA ASP A 100 9.43 12.47 -11.64
C ASP A 100 8.38 12.42 -10.52
N LEU A 101 8.21 13.53 -9.80
CA LEU A 101 7.32 13.62 -8.64
C LEU A 101 5.88 13.27 -9.00
N GLU A 102 5.41 13.67 -10.18
CA GLU A 102 4.06 13.37 -10.64
C GLU A 102 3.89 11.90 -10.95
N ILE A 103 4.87 11.27 -11.61
CA ILE A 103 4.85 9.83 -11.90
C ILE A 103 4.85 9.05 -10.59
N GLY A 104 5.72 9.40 -9.63
CA GLY A 104 5.78 8.75 -8.32
C GLY A 104 4.45 8.83 -7.57
N LYS A 105 3.84 10.02 -7.51
CA LYS A 105 2.52 10.24 -6.91
C LYS A 105 1.41 9.46 -7.61
N ASN A 106 1.44 9.38 -8.93
CA ASN A 106 0.46 8.64 -9.72
C ASN A 106 0.57 7.12 -9.48
N ILE A 107 1.78 6.60 -9.31
CA ILE A 107 1.99 5.19 -8.94
C ILE A 107 1.45 4.94 -7.51
N ALA A 108 1.73 5.82 -6.55
CA ALA A 108 1.17 5.70 -5.20
C ALA A 108 -0.37 5.74 -5.21
N MET A 109 -0.97 6.58 -6.05
CA MET A 109 -2.43 6.63 -6.24
C MET A 109 -2.97 5.35 -6.89
N HIS A 110 -2.25 4.78 -7.85
CA HIS A 110 -2.59 3.49 -8.46
C HIS A 110 -2.60 2.37 -7.41
N ILE A 111 -1.55 2.28 -6.57
CA ILE A 111 -1.45 1.31 -5.47
C ILE A 111 -2.64 1.47 -4.51
N ALA A 112 -3.02 2.71 -4.18
CA ALA A 112 -4.19 2.97 -3.33
C ALA A 112 -5.47 2.38 -3.90
N ALA A 113 -5.68 2.50 -5.22
CA ALA A 113 -6.88 2.05 -5.90
C ALA A 113 -6.92 0.53 -6.16
N THR A 114 -5.79 -0.08 -6.55
CA THR A 114 -5.74 -1.46 -7.04
C THR A 114 -5.33 -2.49 -5.99
N ASN A 115 -4.77 -2.03 -4.85
CA ASN A 115 -4.34 -2.90 -3.74
C ASN A 115 -3.50 -4.10 -4.18
N PRO A 116 -2.37 -3.91 -4.89
CA PRO A 116 -1.50 -5.01 -5.28
C PRO A 116 -0.92 -5.71 -4.05
N THR A 117 -0.63 -7.00 -4.18
CA THR A 117 -0.02 -7.80 -3.11
C THR A 117 1.50 -7.88 -3.27
N TYR A 118 1.97 -7.90 -4.51
CA TYR A 118 3.36 -8.07 -4.88
C TYR A 118 3.81 -6.97 -5.83
N ILE A 119 5.13 -6.78 -5.95
CA ILE A 119 5.67 -5.82 -6.91
C ILE A 119 5.72 -6.45 -8.31
N LYS A 120 6.19 -7.69 -8.41
CA LYS A 120 6.43 -8.40 -9.68
C LYS A 120 6.15 -9.90 -9.53
N PRO A 121 5.96 -10.63 -10.64
CA PRO A 121 5.66 -12.07 -10.60
C PRO A 121 6.69 -12.92 -9.84
N GLU A 122 7.98 -12.54 -9.90
CA GLU A 122 9.06 -13.27 -9.22
C GLU A 122 8.99 -13.15 -7.68
N ASP A 123 8.24 -12.18 -7.16
CA ASP A 123 8.05 -11.97 -5.73
C ASP A 123 6.88 -12.80 -5.15
N VAL A 124 6.05 -13.38 -6.04
CA VAL A 124 4.87 -14.15 -5.63
C VAL A 124 5.28 -15.44 -4.96
N LYS A 125 4.73 -15.71 -3.77
CA LYS A 125 5.03 -16.92 -3.02
C LYS A 125 4.62 -18.16 -3.79
N GLU A 126 5.46 -19.19 -3.72
CA GLU A 126 5.19 -20.48 -4.39
C GLU A 126 3.85 -21.10 -3.97
N ASP A 127 3.48 -20.95 -2.70
CA ASP A 127 2.20 -21.44 -2.19
C ASP A 127 1.00 -20.74 -2.83
N ASP A 128 1.08 -19.42 -3.08
CA ASP A 128 0.00 -18.68 -3.74
C ASP A 128 -0.15 -19.11 -5.19
N ILE A 129 0.99 -19.31 -5.89
CA ILE A 129 0.98 -19.84 -7.27
C ILE A 129 0.41 -21.26 -7.30
N LYS A 130 0.79 -22.11 -6.36
CA LYS A 130 0.30 -23.48 -6.27
C LYS A 130 -1.19 -23.53 -6.00
N ASN A 131 -1.66 -22.74 -5.02
CA ASN A 131 -3.07 -22.64 -4.68
C ASN A 131 -3.91 -22.19 -5.89
N GLU A 132 -3.45 -21.16 -6.60
CA GLU A 132 -4.16 -20.66 -7.78
C GLU A 132 -4.20 -21.71 -8.90
N LYS A 133 -3.07 -22.40 -9.16
CA LYS A 133 -3.04 -23.52 -10.13
C LYS A 133 -4.03 -24.61 -9.78
N GLU A 134 -4.12 -25.02 -8.52
CA GLU A 134 -5.06 -26.05 -8.07
C GLU A 134 -6.52 -25.61 -8.26
N ILE A 135 -6.83 -24.35 -7.97
CA ILE A 135 -8.17 -23.78 -8.18
C ILE A 135 -8.52 -23.83 -9.67
N ILE A 136 -7.63 -23.34 -10.54
CA ILE A 136 -7.84 -23.33 -11.99
C ILE A 136 -8.03 -24.75 -12.53
N GLN A 137 -7.20 -25.69 -12.08
CA GLN A 137 -7.27 -27.10 -12.50
C GLN A 137 -8.60 -27.72 -12.12
N LYS A 138 -9.03 -27.59 -10.86
CA LYS A 138 -10.33 -28.13 -10.38
C LYS A 138 -11.51 -27.54 -11.14
N GLN A 139 -11.50 -26.23 -11.40
CA GLN A 139 -12.54 -25.58 -12.19
C GLN A 139 -12.58 -26.11 -13.63
N SER A 140 -11.42 -26.21 -14.28
CA SER A 140 -11.33 -26.69 -15.66
C SER A 140 -11.76 -28.15 -15.79
N GLN A 141 -11.43 -29.00 -14.84
CA GLN A 141 -11.89 -30.40 -14.78
C GLN A 141 -13.41 -30.48 -14.60
N SER A 142 -13.98 -29.65 -13.71
CA SER A 142 -15.44 -29.61 -13.50
C SER A 142 -16.20 -29.14 -14.74
N GLU A 143 -15.57 -28.34 -15.61
CA GLU A 143 -16.09 -27.91 -16.91
C GLU A 143 -15.90 -28.97 -18.00
N GLY A 144 -15.32 -30.15 -17.71
CA GLY A 144 -15.09 -31.24 -18.65
C GLY A 144 -14.01 -30.93 -19.70
N LYS A 145 -13.07 -30.07 -19.42
CA LYS A 145 -11.96 -29.75 -20.34
C LYS A 145 -10.97 -30.90 -20.41
N PRO A 146 -10.46 -31.26 -21.61
CA PRO A 146 -9.40 -32.25 -21.75
C PRO A 146 -8.09 -31.81 -21.09
N ASP A 147 -7.29 -32.74 -20.55
CA ASP A 147 -6.06 -32.45 -19.82
C ASP A 147 -5.04 -31.64 -20.64
N ASN A 148 -4.91 -31.91 -21.92
CA ASN A 148 -4.01 -31.14 -22.80
C ASN A 148 -4.43 -29.70 -23.04
N VAL A 149 -5.70 -29.36 -22.75
CA VAL A 149 -6.23 -27.99 -22.82
C VAL A 149 -6.09 -27.31 -21.46
N ILE A 150 -6.16 -28.07 -20.36
CA ILE A 150 -6.07 -27.52 -18.99
C ILE A 150 -4.72 -26.82 -18.75
N GLU A 151 -3.61 -27.35 -19.23
CA GLU A 151 -2.29 -26.72 -19.10
C GLU A 151 -2.26 -25.31 -19.71
N LYS A 152 -2.81 -25.13 -20.90
CA LYS A 152 -2.91 -23.80 -21.55
C LYS A 152 -3.86 -22.87 -20.83
N ILE A 153 -4.93 -23.39 -20.24
CA ILE A 153 -5.85 -22.60 -19.41
C ILE A 153 -5.15 -22.13 -18.16
N ILE A 154 -4.37 -22.98 -17.49
CA ILE A 154 -3.58 -22.64 -16.31
C ILE A 154 -2.61 -21.51 -16.65
N GLU A 155 -1.83 -21.63 -17.72
CA GLU A 155 -0.90 -20.58 -18.14
C GLU A 155 -1.61 -19.24 -18.38
N GLY A 156 -2.69 -19.26 -19.17
CA GLY A 156 -3.46 -18.06 -19.48
C GLY A 156 -4.12 -17.41 -18.25
N ARG A 157 -4.62 -18.22 -17.30
CA ARG A 157 -5.24 -17.71 -16.07
C ARG A 157 -4.19 -17.23 -15.07
N LEU A 158 -3.02 -17.88 -14.96
CA LEU A 158 -1.90 -17.39 -14.15
C LEU A 158 -1.42 -16.02 -14.65
N ASN A 159 -1.36 -15.80 -15.95
CA ASN A 159 -1.01 -14.48 -16.48
C ASN A 159 -2.04 -13.41 -16.07
N LYS A 160 -3.32 -13.75 -15.96
CA LYS A 160 -4.35 -12.84 -15.44
C LYS A 160 -4.16 -12.61 -13.94
N PHE A 161 -3.91 -13.66 -13.17
CA PHE A 161 -3.64 -13.60 -11.76
C PHE A 161 -2.46 -12.66 -11.45
N TYR A 162 -1.34 -12.77 -12.17
CA TYR A 162 -0.23 -11.84 -12.03
C TYR A 162 -0.62 -10.38 -12.33
N LYS A 163 -1.46 -10.15 -13.34
CA LYS A 163 -1.97 -8.80 -13.64
C LYS A 163 -2.90 -8.24 -12.56
N GLU A 164 -3.49 -9.08 -11.74
CA GLU A 164 -4.33 -8.66 -10.63
C GLU A 164 -3.51 -8.34 -9.37
N ILE A 165 -2.53 -9.20 -9.03
CA ILE A 165 -1.82 -9.11 -7.76
C ILE A 165 -0.44 -8.45 -7.84
N CYS A 166 0.20 -8.38 -9.02
CA CYS A 166 1.54 -7.83 -9.20
C CYS A 166 1.48 -6.42 -9.77
N LEU A 167 1.92 -5.44 -8.98
CA LEU A 167 1.89 -4.02 -9.32
C LEU A 167 2.47 -3.71 -10.71
N ASN A 168 3.63 -4.27 -11.04
CA ASN A 168 4.30 -4.03 -12.33
C ASN A 168 3.50 -4.50 -13.53
N GLU A 169 2.66 -5.53 -13.38
CA GLU A 169 1.86 -6.14 -14.44
C GLU A 169 0.45 -5.51 -14.54
N GLN A 170 0.03 -4.74 -13.54
CA GLN A 170 -1.28 -4.09 -13.55
C GLN A 170 -1.37 -3.03 -14.65
N ALA A 171 -2.53 -2.96 -15.30
CA ALA A 171 -2.87 -1.87 -16.20
C ALA A 171 -2.96 -0.56 -15.42
N TYR A 172 -2.29 0.48 -15.92
CA TYR A 172 -2.24 1.78 -15.24
C TYR A 172 -3.60 2.47 -15.22
N ILE A 173 -4.06 2.91 -14.04
CA ILE A 173 -5.41 3.47 -13.86
C ILE A 173 -5.72 4.73 -14.68
N LYS A 174 -4.69 5.47 -15.14
CA LYS A 174 -4.86 6.65 -15.99
C LYS A 174 -4.74 6.37 -17.49
N ASP A 175 -4.14 5.23 -17.85
CA ASP A 175 -3.98 4.76 -19.22
C ASP A 175 -3.86 3.23 -19.23
N ASP A 176 -4.97 2.55 -19.43
CA ASP A 176 -5.09 1.09 -19.37
C ASP A 176 -4.34 0.35 -20.51
N LYS A 177 -3.84 1.09 -21.50
CA LYS A 177 -3.01 0.55 -22.58
C LYS A 177 -1.56 0.29 -22.14
N GLN A 178 -1.14 0.86 -21.00
CA GLN A 178 0.20 0.71 -20.46
C GLN A 178 0.13 0.03 -19.08
N SER A 179 1.09 -0.84 -18.79
CA SER A 179 1.29 -1.36 -17.45
C SER A 179 2.13 -0.42 -16.60
N ILE A 180 2.11 -0.59 -15.27
CA ILE A 180 2.97 0.19 -14.36
C ILE A 180 4.45 0.06 -14.74
N LYS A 181 4.90 -1.14 -15.12
CA LYS A 181 6.27 -1.36 -15.60
C LYS A 181 6.64 -0.51 -16.83
N GLN A 182 5.68 -0.25 -17.71
CA GLN A 182 5.91 0.51 -18.94
C GLN A 182 5.98 2.03 -18.72
N ILE A 183 5.33 2.54 -17.66
CA ILE A 183 5.39 3.98 -17.33
C ILE A 183 6.59 4.35 -16.46
N LEU A 184 7.28 3.36 -15.88
CA LEU A 184 8.51 3.61 -15.12
C LEU A 184 9.63 4.11 -16.06
N PRO A 185 10.42 5.11 -15.64
CA PRO A 185 11.61 5.53 -16.37
C PRO A 185 12.60 4.37 -16.52
N LYS A 186 13.41 4.43 -17.57
CA LYS A 186 14.49 3.44 -17.79
C LYS A 186 15.38 3.35 -16.55
N ASN A 187 15.72 2.12 -16.15
CA ASN A 187 16.57 1.81 -14.98
C ASN A 187 15.94 2.18 -13.62
N THR A 188 14.67 2.53 -13.56
CA THR A 188 13.94 2.76 -12.32
C THR A 188 13.01 1.59 -12.06
N ASN A 189 13.09 1.03 -10.85
CA ASN A 189 12.21 -0.03 -10.38
C ASN A 189 11.52 0.41 -9.09
N ILE A 190 10.33 -0.11 -8.85
CA ILE A 190 9.70 -0.04 -7.53
C ILE A 190 10.43 -1.03 -6.62
N THR A 191 10.90 -0.56 -5.47
CA THR A 191 11.67 -1.38 -4.52
C THR A 191 10.83 -1.86 -3.35
N SER A 192 9.86 -1.06 -2.92
CA SER A 192 8.91 -1.42 -1.86
C SER A 192 7.69 -0.52 -1.90
N PHE A 193 6.61 -0.95 -1.30
CA PHE A 193 5.47 -0.10 -0.99
C PHE A 193 4.79 -0.53 0.30
N ILE A 194 4.10 0.41 0.95
CA ILE A 194 3.23 0.17 2.10
C ILE A 194 1.88 0.77 1.74
N ARG A 195 0.81 0.05 2.01
CA ARG A 195 -0.56 0.52 1.88
C ARG A 195 -1.35 0.22 3.14
N PHE A 196 -1.85 1.26 3.79
CA PHE A 196 -2.83 1.15 4.86
C PHE A 196 -4.21 1.52 4.33
N SER A 197 -5.23 0.79 4.78
CA SER A 197 -6.62 1.04 4.43
C SER A 197 -7.49 0.83 5.66
N LEU A 198 -8.17 1.88 6.05
CA LEU A 198 -9.25 1.82 7.03
C LEU A 198 -10.49 1.25 6.34
N VAL A 199 -10.95 0.10 6.75
CA VAL A 199 -12.15 -0.56 6.23
C VAL A 199 -13.38 -0.10 7.03
#